data_4587341bfa9fbe0a0c23baced36f2b2f
#
_entry.id   4587341bfa9fbe0a0c23baced36f2b2f
#
_cell.length_a   1.000
_cell.length_b   1.000
_cell.length_c   1.000
_cell.angle_alpha   90.00
_cell.angle_beta   90.00
_cell.angle_gamma   90.00
#
_symmetry.space_group_name_H-M   'P 1'
#
loop_
_entity.id
_entity.type
_entity.pdbx_description
1 polymer ?
#
loop_
_entity_poly.entity_id
_entity_poly.type
_entity_poly.pdbx_seq_one_letter_code
_entity_poly.pdbx_strand_id
1 'polypeptide(L)'
;MTSLRILFLLVSVLLIDCSAKNELIIGASNADIKYMGRIDLYNSEAVGLNWSGSSIKINFEGESISALLRDETGDNYYNVIIDNDSLFILRPETKKQYHLLASNLSKGPHTIEIFRRTEWDRGQTDFYGFKINENAKVLAISSPKKRKIEFYGDSITAGLAVEDASGKDRSDSTFTNNYATYAAITARHFDAEY
;
A
#
# COMPACT_ATOMS: atom_id res chain seq x y z
N MET A 1 27.03 -60.64 38.78
CA MET A 1 25.65 -60.17 38.65
C MET A 1 25.73 -58.68 38.26
N THR A 2 25.70 -58.42 36.99
CA THR A 2 25.81 -57.08 36.39
C THR A 2 24.44 -56.62 35.93
N SER A 3 23.86 -55.64 36.61
CA SER A 3 22.58 -55.03 36.27
C SER A 3 22.73 -54.00 35.14
N LEU A 4 22.15 -54.32 33.99
CA LEU A 4 22.06 -53.48 32.81
C LEU A 4 20.99 -52.41 33.05
N ARG A 5 21.41 -51.13 33.17
CA ARG A 5 20.50 -50.00 33.26
C ARG A 5 20.18 -49.51 31.84
N ILE A 6 18.95 -49.78 31.37
CA ILE A 6 18.43 -49.29 30.11
C ILE A 6 18.01 -47.83 30.36
N LEU A 7 18.74 -46.89 29.72
CA LEU A 7 18.41 -45.45 29.70
C LEU A 7 17.41 -45.22 28.55
N PHE A 8 16.14 -45.00 28.87
CA PHE A 8 15.14 -44.55 27.91
C PHE A 8 15.36 -43.05 27.58
N LEU A 9 15.88 -42.76 26.40
CA LEU A 9 15.98 -41.41 25.88
C LEU A 9 14.64 -41.04 25.27
N LEU A 10 13.85 -40.20 25.98
CA LEU A 10 12.59 -39.68 25.45
C LEU A 10 12.95 -38.51 24.49
N VAL A 11 12.98 -38.79 23.19
CA VAL A 11 13.09 -37.74 22.16
C VAL A 11 11.71 -37.13 21.97
N SER A 12 11.46 -35.99 22.61
CA SER A 12 10.30 -35.16 22.32
C SER A 12 10.50 -34.46 20.98
N VAL A 13 9.90 -34.99 19.94
CA VAL A 13 9.79 -34.33 18.64
C VAL A 13 8.80 -33.20 18.82
N LEU A 14 9.30 -31.96 18.96
CA LEU A 14 8.50 -30.76 18.82
C LEU A 14 8.06 -30.68 17.35
N LEU A 15 6.85 -31.15 17.06
CA LEU A 15 6.16 -30.89 15.80
C LEU A 15 5.88 -29.37 15.80
N ILE A 16 6.74 -28.62 15.13
CA ILE A 16 6.45 -27.24 14.76
C ILE A 16 5.37 -27.37 13.68
N ASP A 17 4.13 -27.23 14.12
CA ASP A 17 2.97 -27.14 13.23
C ASP A 17 3.11 -25.83 12.43
N CYS A 18 3.79 -25.93 11.29
CA CYS A 18 3.83 -24.87 10.30
C CYS A 18 2.49 -24.89 9.56
N SER A 19 1.42 -24.52 10.26
CA SER A 19 0.14 -24.28 9.64
C SER A 19 0.34 -23.18 8.60
N ALA A 20 0.36 -23.56 7.32
CA ALA A 20 0.34 -22.63 6.23
C ALA A 20 -0.93 -21.77 6.41
N LYS A 21 -0.76 -20.53 6.88
CA LYS A 21 -1.89 -19.61 7.00
C LYS A 21 -2.43 -19.41 5.58
N ASN A 22 -3.63 -19.90 5.32
CA ASN A 22 -4.32 -19.64 4.07
C ASN A 22 -4.55 -18.12 3.98
N GLU A 23 -3.97 -17.49 2.98
CA GLU A 23 -4.10 -16.05 2.76
C GLU A 23 -5.14 -15.81 1.67
N LEU A 24 -5.99 -14.81 1.83
CA LEU A 24 -6.97 -14.42 0.83
C LEU A 24 -6.34 -13.43 -0.15
N ILE A 25 -6.32 -13.81 -1.43
CA ILE A 25 -5.81 -12.97 -2.52
C ILE A 25 -6.95 -12.17 -3.14
N ILE A 26 -6.76 -10.87 -3.28
CA ILE A 26 -7.73 -9.92 -3.83
C ILE A 26 -7.07 -9.27 -5.04
N GLY A 27 -7.50 -9.66 -6.24
CA GLY A 27 -6.96 -9.12 -7.50
C GLY A 27 -7.25 -7.63 -7.69
N ALA A 28 -6.44 -6.95 -8.49
CA ALA A 28 -6.57 -5.51 -8.76
C ALA A 28 -7.94 -5.12 -9.36
N SER A 29 -8.62 -6.02 -10.05
CA SER A 29 -9.96 -5.79 -10.63
C SER A 29 -11.12 -5.95 -9.65
N ASN A 30 -10.85 -6.23 -8.36
CA ASN A 30 -11.90 -6.39 -7.37
C ASN A 30 -12.70 -5.10 -7.19
N ALA A 31 -14.04 -5.18 -7.22
CA ALA A 31 -14.94 -4.03 -7.18
C ALA A 31 -14.89 -3.24 -5.85
N ASP A 32 -14.43 -3.87 -4.78
CA ASP A 32 -14.26 -3.25 -3.46
C ASP A 32 -12.91 -2.53 -3.29
N ILE A 33 -12.05 -2.53 -4.33
CA ILE A 33 -10.87 -1.67 -4.38
C ILE A 33 -11.25 -0.37 -5.08
N LYS A 34 -10.96 0.75 -4.45
CA LYS A 34 -11.19 2.07 -5.02
C LYS A 34 -9.90 2.70 -5.50
N TYR A 35 -9.95 3.23 -6.70
CA TYR A 35 -8.88 4.00 -7.32
C TYR A 35 -9.26 5.47 -7.40
N MET A 36 -8.30 6.35 -7.19
CA MET A 36 -8.44 7.80 -7.35
C MET A 36 -7.32 8.31 -8.27
N GLY A 37 -7.61 9.38 -9.01
CA GLY A 37 -6.68 9.99 -9.95
C GLY A 37 -6.64 9.28 -11.31
N ARG A 38 -5.62 9.58 -12.10
CA ARG A 38 -5.44 8.99 -13.43
C ARG A 38 -4.68 7.67 -13.32
N ILE A 39 -5.37 6.58 -13.59
CA ILE A 39 -4.84 5.22 -13.57
C ILE A 39 -4.81 4.61 -14.96
N ASP A 40 -3.90 3.66 -15.17
CA ASP A 40 -3.79 2.86 -16.40
C ASP A 40 -4.45 1.49 -16.20
N LEU A 41 -5.42 1.15 -17.05
CA LEU A 41 -6.19 -0.09 -17.03
C LEU A 41 -5.91 -1.00 -18.23
N TYR A 42 -4.87 -0.72 -19.02
CA TYR A 42 -4.58 -1.52 -20.22
C TYR A 42 -4.11 -2.95 -19.92
N ASN A 43 -3.55 -3.18 -18.73
CA ASN A 43 -3.19 -4.52 -18.28
C ASN A 43 -4.36 -5.17 -17.54
N SER A 44 -4.83 -6.33 -18.00
CA SER A 44 -5.93 -7.07 -17.37
C SER A 44 -5.59 -7.62 -15.97
N GLU A 45 -4.30 -7.77 -15.66
CA GLU A 45 -3.83 -8.33 -14.38
C GLU A 45 -3.42 -7.25 -13.36
N ALA A 46 -3.21 -6.02 -13.81
CA ALA A 46 -2.67 -4.95 -12.98
C ALA A 46 -3.30 -3.60 -13.28
N VAL A 47 -3.27 -2.72 -12.30
CA VAL A 47 -3.60 -1.30 -12.45
C VAL A 47 -2.31 -0.49 -12.34
N GLY A 48 -2.04 0.32 -13.37
CA GLY A 48 -0.86 1.18 -13.43
C GLY A 48 -1.11 2.53 -12.77
N LEU A 49 -0.16 2.96 -11.92
CA LEU A 49 -0.14 4.26 -11.29
C LEU A 49 1.02 5.07 -11.85
N ASN A 50 0.72 6.15 -12.58
CA ASN A 50 1.73 7.01 -13.22
C ASN A 50 1.78 8.42 -12.65
N TRP A 51 0.66 8.94 -12.16
CA TRP A 51 0.50 10.34 -11.82
C TRP A 51 0.54 10.57 -10.32
N SER A 52 1.15 11.69 -9.91
CA SER A 52 1.12 12.17 -8.54
C SER A 52 -0.32 12.23 -8.01
N GLY A 53 -0.53 11.86 -6.77
CA GLY A 53 -1.86 11.86 -6.17
C GLY A 53 -2.74 10.67 -6.53
N SER A 54 -2.35 9.83 -7.50
CA SER A 54 -3.09 8.58 -7.74
C SER A 54 -3.05 7.72 -6.49
N SER A 55 -4.19 7.13 -6.11
CA SER A 55 -4.24 6.28 -4.92
C SER A 55 -5.09 5.03 -5.11
N ILE A 56 -4.80 4.04 -4.26
CA ILE A 56 -5.51 2.77 -4.15
C ILE A 56 -6.02 2.67 -2.73
N LYS A 57 -7.30 2.40 -2.56
CA LYS A 57 -7.93 2.28 -1.25
C LYS A 57 -8.72 1.00 -1.12
N ILE A 58 -8.62 0.35 0.04
CA ILE A 58 -9.39 -0.83 0.41
C ILE A 58 -9.86 -0.72 1.86
N ASN A 59 -11.09 -1.17 2.11
CA ASN A 59 -11.57 -1.43 3.46
C ASN A 59 -11.60 -2.95 3.70
N PHE A 60 -11.16 -3.38 4.86
CA PHE A 60 -11.16 -4.80 5.20
C PHE A 60 -11.30 -4.99 6.71
N GLU A 61 -11.70 -6.17 7.11
CA GLU A 61 -11.67 -6.64 8.49
C GLU A 61 -10.62 -7.75 8.57
N GLY A 62 -9.55 -7.53 9.33
CA GLY A 62 -8.44 -8.45 9.40
C GLY A 62 -7.23 -7.87 10.13
N GLU A 63 -6.24 -8.71 10.42
CA GLU A 63 -5.08 -8.35 11.24
C GLU A 63 -3.84 -7.99 10.41
N SER A 64 -3.83 -8.33 9.11
CA SER A 64 -2.68 -8.06 8.23
C SER A 64 -3.08 -7.91 6.78
N ILE A 65 -2.33 -7.06 6.06
CA ILE A 65 -2.49 -6.82 4.64
C ILE A 65 -1.16 -6.53 3.97
N SER A 66 -0.98 -7.07 2.77
CA SER A 66 0.15 -6.79 1.88
C SER A 66 -0.36 -6.40 0.50
N ALA A 67 0.39 -5.58 -0.24
CA ALA A 67 0.14 -5.26 -1.64
C ALA A 67 1.17 -5.94 -2.55
N LEU A 68 0.71 -6.50 -3.65
CA LEU A 68 1.57 -7.03 -4.71
C LEU A 68 1.87 -5.92 -5.70
N LEU A 69 3.10 -5.43 -5.71
CA LEU A 69 3.55 -4.30 -6.51
C LEU A 69 4.78 -4.67 -7.35
N ARG A 70 4.94 -3.95 -8.44
CA ARG A 70 6.15 -3.89 -9.25
C ARG A 70 6.35 -2.45 -9.69
N ASP A 71 7.49 -1.87 -9.40
CA ASP A 71 7.86 -0.54 -9.90
C ASP A 71 8.74 -0.64 -11.14
N GLU A 72 8.59 0.28 -12.08
CA GLU A 72 9.37 0.28 -13.31
C GLU A 72 10.83 0.64 -13.04
N THR A 73 11.07 1.64 -12.22
CA THR A 73 12.40 2.23 -11.97
C THR A 73 12.93 1.97 -10.55
N GLY A 74 12.04 1.66 -9.60
CA GLY A 74 12.36 1.60 -8.18
C GLY A 74 12.56 2.97 -7.54
N ASP A 75 12.08 4.05 -8.19
CA ASP A 75 12.22 5.42 -7.72
C ASP A 75 10.89 6.11 -7.39
N ASN A 76 9.82 5.34 -7.33
CA ASN A 76 8.53 5.83 -6.86
C ASN A 76 8.38 5.65 -5.36
N TYR A 77 7.74 6.62 -4.74
CA TYR A 77 7.45 6.65 -3.31
C TYR A 77 5.95 6.82 -3.07
N TYR A 78 5.46 6.13 -2.06
CA TYR A 78 4.05 6.11 -1.67
C TYR A 78 3.90 6.41 -0.19
N ASN A 79 2.87 7.17 0.17
CA ASN A 79 2.36 7.18 1.53
C ASN A 79 1.41 5.99 1.68
N VAL A 80 1.66 5.13 2.65
CA VAL A 80 0.70 4.13 3.10
C VAL A 80 0.01 4.68 4.32
N ILE A 81 -1.29 4.88 4.22
CA ILE A 81 -2.12 5.51 5.26
C ILE A 81 -3.04 4.44 5.83
N ILE A 82 -2.97 4.22 7.13
CA ILE A 82 -3.75 3.22 7.87
C ILE A 82 -4.77 3.96 8.73
N ASP A 83 -6.04 3.67 8.56
CA ASP A 83 -7.17 4.20 9.34
C ASP A 83 -7.23 5.74 9.39
N ASN A 84 -6.66 6.42 8.40
CA ASN A 84 -6.49 7.87 8.32
C ASN A 84 -5.67 8.48 9.49
N ASP A 85 -4.92 7.67 10.21
CA ASP A 85 -4.16 8.07 11.40
C ASP A 85 -2.65 7.83 11.22
N SER A 86 -2.25 6.60 10.99
CA SER A 86 -0.84 6.23 10.84
C SER A 86 -0.39 6.34 9.39
N LEU A 87 0.85 6.83 9.18
CA LEU A 87 1.44 6.99 7.85
C LEU A 87 2.88 6.52 7.85
N PHE A 88 3.27 5.74 6.85
CA PHE A 88 4.67 5.43 6.54
C PHE A 88 4.95 5.50 5.04
N ILE A 89 6.23 5.57 4.69
CA ILE A 89 6.68 5.67 3.29
C ILE A 89 7.01 4.28 2.78
N LEU A 90 6.40 3.89 1.66
CA LEU A 90 6.71 2.69 0.90
C LEU A 90 7.46 3.07 -0.38
N ARG A 91 8.54 2.35 -0.67
CA ARG A 91 9.25 2.38 -1.94
C ARG A 91 9.17 0.99 -2.57
N PRO A 92 8.32 0.77 -3.60
CA PRO A 92 8.24 -0.51 -4.28
C PRO A 92 9.52 -0.81 -5.06
N GLU A 93 9.86 -2.09 -5.14
CA GLU A 93 11.01 -2.56 -5.92
C GLU A 93 10.63 -2.85 -7.38
N THR A 94 11.64 -2.97 -8.24
CA THR A 94 11.45 -3.32 -9.66
C THR A 94 11.04 -4.78 -9.87
N LYS A 95 11.23 -5.62 -8.85
CA LYS A 95 10.75 -7.00 -8.84
C LYS A 95 9.30 -7.04 -8.34
N LYS A 96 8.43 -7.78 -9.04
CA LYS A 96 7.07 -8.07 -8.58
C LYS A 96 7.10 -8.86 -7.28
N GLN A 97 6.65 -8.26 -6.19
CA GLN A 97 6.63 -8.89 -4.87
C GLN A 97 5.59 -8.28 -3.93
N TYR A 98 5.28 -9.02 -2.87
CA TYR A 98 4.43 -8.53 -1.80
C TYR A 98 5.19 -7.59 -0.87
N HIS A 99 4.61 -6.43 -0.62
CA HIS A 99 5.03 -5.46 0.38
C HIS A 99 4.05 -5.48 1.54
N LEU A 100 4.52 -5.76 2.74
CA LEU A 100 3.70 -5.73 3.96
C LEU A 100 3.29 -4.27 4.23
N LEU A 101 1.99 -4.03 4.31
CA LEU A 101 1.43 -2.70 4.59
C LEU A 101 1.05 -2.55 6.07
N ALA A 102 0.50 -3.60 6.65
CA ALA A 102 0.15 -3.61 8.07
C ALA A 102 0.14 -5.04 8.61
N SER A 103 0.46 -5.17 9.91
CA SER A 103 0.36 -6.42 10.66
C SER A 103 0.01 -6.14 12.12
N ASN A 104 -0.54 -7.13 12.80
CA ASN A 104 -0.98 -7.02 14.19
C ASN A 104 -2.00 -5.90 14.41
N LEU A 105 -2.83 -5.65 13.40
CA LEU A 105 -3.96 -4.73 13.55
C LEU A 105 -4.96 -5.28 14.59
N SER A 106 -5.71 -4.39 15.20
CA SER A 106 -6.80 -4.76 16.10
C SER A 106 -7.89 -5.55 15.37
N LYS A 107 -8.73 -6.26 16.09
CA LYS A 107 -9.94 -6.84 15.47
C LYS A 107 -10.91 -5.73 15.10
N GLY A 108 -11.42 -5.77 13.87
CA GLY A 108 -12.40 -4.81 13.38
C GLY A 108 -12.11 -4.31 11.97
N PRO A 109 -12.87 -3.32 11.50
CA PRO A 109 -12.68 -2.74 10.19
C PRO A 109 -11.49 -1.80 10.13
N HIS A 110 -10.70 -1.93 9.06
CA HIS A 110 -9.54 -1.10 8.76
C HIS A 110 -9.64 -0.53 7.36
N THR A 111 -9.00 0.61 7.17
CA THR A 111 -8.82 1.25 5.87
C THR A 111 -7.34 1.36 5.54
N ILE A 112 -6.95 0.93 4.36
CA ILE A 112 -5.60 1.17 3.82
C ILE A 112 -5.73 2.03 2.57
N GLU A 113 -4.91 3.07 2.50
CA GLU A 113 -4.72 3.85 1.28
C GLU A 113 -3.24 3.87 0.90
N ILE A 114 -2.93 3.51 -0.34
CA ILE A 114 -1.60 3.62 -0.95
C ILE A 114 -1.65 4.82 -1.87
N PHE A 115 -0.98 5.91 -1.51
CA PHE A 115 -1.06 7.20 -2.19
C PHE A 115 0.28 7.55 -2.83
N ARG A 116 0.30 7.76 -4.15
CA ARG A 116 1.52 8.10 -4.90
C ARG A 116 1.99 9.50 -4.59
N ARG A 117 3.26 9.63 -4.14
CA ARG A 117 3.92 10.88 -3.81
C ARG A 117 4.59 11.53 -5.01
N THR A 118 5.21 10.70 -5.87
CA THR A 118 6.16 11.08 -6.91
C THR A 118 5.51 11.43 -8.23
N GLU A 119 6.24 12.17 -9.07
CA GLU A 119 5.80 12.63 -10.38
C GLU A 119 5.77 11.51 -11.42
N TRP A 120 5.17 11.82 -12.57
CA TRP A 120 4.97 10.88 -13.67
C TRP A 120 6.29 10.41 -14.32
N ASP A 121 7.33 11.27 -14.30
CA ASP A 121 8.65 11.00 -14.89
C ASP A 121 9.47 9.93 -14.15
N ARG A 122 8.98 9.45 -13.00
CA ARG A 122 9.59 8.37 -12.22
C ARG A 122 9.13 6.98 -12.69
N GLY A 123 8.40 6.89 -13.79
CA GLY A 123 7.89 5.63 -14.34
C GLY A 123 6.61 5.16 -13.66
N GLN A 124 6.14 4.00 -14.08
CA GLN A 124 4.89 3.39 -13.63
C GLN A 124 5.13 2.42 -12.47
N THR A 125 4.18 2.37 -11.56
CA THR A 125 4.05 1.26 -10.61
C THR A 125 2.82 0.44 -10.97
N ASP A 126 2.99 -0.86 -11.18
CA ASP A 126 1.92 -1.81 -11.39
C ASP A 126 1.44 -2.39 -10.06
N PHE A 127 0.15 -2.29 -9.81
CA PHE A 127 -0.52 -2.90 -8.67
C PHE A 127 -1.32 -4.12 -9.13
N TYR A 128 -1.04 -5.29 -8.56
CA TYR A 128 -1.67 -6.56 -8.94
C TYR A 128 -2.75 -7.00 -7.95
N GLY A 129 -2.86 -6.36 -6.79
CA GLY A 129 -3.85 -6.70 -5.78
C GLY A 129 -3.31 -6.74 -4.37
N PHE A 130 -4.17 -7.14 -3.46
CA PHE A 130 -3.85 -7.30 -2.05
C PHE A 130 -3.84 -8.77 -1.63
N LYS A 131 -3.18 -9.01 -0.52
CA LYS A 131 -3.19 -10.26 0.22
C LYS A 131 -3.51 -9.94 1.68
N ILE A 132 -4.54 -10.58 2.23
CA ILE A 132 -4.99 -10.41 3.61
C ILE A 132 -5.00 -11.78 4.33
N ASN A 133 -5.05 -11.78 5.66
CA ASN A 133 -5.06 -13.02 6.43
C ASN A 133 -6.33 -13.86 6.20
N GLU A 134 -6.27 -15.15 6.48
CA GLU A 134 -7.28 -16.17 6.16
C GLU A 134 -8.72 -15.82 6.60
N ASN A 135 -8.89 -15.28 7.79
CA ASN A 135 -10.21 -14.96 8.34
C ASN A 135 -10.64 -13.51 8.07
N ALA A 136 -9.89 -12.81 7.22
CA ALA A 136 -10.18 -11.44 6.84
C ALA A 136 -11.31 -11.36 5.81
N LYS A 137 -11.98 -10.21 5.78
CA LYS A 137 -13.05 -9.91 4.83
C LYS A 137 -12.78 -8.57 4.17
N VAL A 138 -13.01 -8.50 2.86
CA VAL A 138 -13.09 -7.22 2.18
C VAL A 138 -14.41 -6.58 2.52
N LEU A 139 -14.39 -5.30 2.84
CA LEU A 139 -15.57 -4.51 3.15
C LEU A 139 -15.83 -3.53 2.02
N ALA A 140 -17.11 -3.31 1.71
CA ALA A 140 -17.48 -2.32 0.72
C ALA A 140 -16.95 -0.92 1.13
N ILE A 141 -16.39 -0.20 0.16
CA ILE A 141 -16.05 1.19 0.37
C ILE A 141 -17.32 2.01 0.33
N SER A 142 -17.51 2.88 1.33
CA SER A 142 -18.61 3.84 1.36
C SER A 142 -18.64 4.67 0.06
N SER A 143 -19.81 5.18 -0.28
CA SER A 143 -20.08 5.93 -1.52
C SER A 143 -18.94 6.87 -1.92
N PRO A 144 -18.69 7.05 -3.22
CA PRO A 144 -17.67 7.99 -3.70
C PRO A 144 -17.94 9.39 -3.14
N LYS A 145 -16.88 10.14 -2.93
CA LYS A 145 -16.99 11.54 -2.49
C LYS A 145 -17.83 12.32 -3.50
N LYS A 146 -18.67 13.22 -3.00
CA LYS A 146 -19.60 14.01 -3.86
C LYS A 146 -18.86 15.05 -4.70
N ARG A 147 -17.69 15.51 -4.20
CA ARG A 147 -16.90 16.54 -4.87
C ARG A 147 -15.72 15.92 -5.58
N LYS A 148 -15.41 16.45 -6.76
CA LYS A 148 -14.20 16.15 -7.52
C LYS A 148 -13.55 17.47 -7.90
N ILE A 149 -12.24 17.55 -7.70
CA ILE A 149 -11.45 18.75 -8.03
C ILE A 149 -10.31 18.29 -8.93
N GLU A 150 -10.13 18.93 -10.07
CA GLU A 150 -8.99 18.68 -10.94
C GLU A 150 -8.02 19.87 -10.85
N PHE A 151 -6.76 19.58 -10.62
CA PHE A 151 -5.71 20.59 -10.51
C PHE A 151 -4.78 20.49 -11.71
N TYR A 152 -4.62 21.61 -12.41
CA TYR A 152 -3.64 21.77 -13.48
C TYR A 152 -2.51 22.66 -12.98
N GLY A 153 -1.28 22.16 -13.05
CA GLY A 153 -0.12 22.89 -12.56
C GLY A 153 1.18 22.21 -12.96
N ASP A 154 2.23 22.68 -12.39
CA ASP A 154 3.61 22.26 -12.62
C ASP A 154 4.16 21.40 -11.46
N SER A 155 5.48 21.39 -11.31
CA SER A 155 6.19 20.66 -10.26
C SER A 155 5.78 21.07 -8.84
N ILE A 156 5.34 22.30 -8.61
CA ILE A 156 4.85 22.74 -7.29
C ILE A 156 3.53 22.02 -6.95
N THR A 157 2.66 21.88 -7.95
CA THR A 157 1.39 21.13 -7.80
C THR A 157 1.63 19.64 -7.62
N ALA A 158 2.63 19.10 -8.34
CA ALA A 158 3.03 17.69 -8.20
C ALA A 158 3.72 17.40 -6.85
N GLY A 159 4.34 18.42 -6.22
CA GLY A 159 4.97 18.32 -4.92
C GLY A 159 6.47 18.08 -4.95
N LEU A 160 7.14 18.49 -6.05
CA LEU A 160 8.60 18.40 -6.16
C LEU A 160 9.26 19.15 -4.99
N ALA A 161 10.20 18.49 -4.34
CA ALA A 161 11.01 19.02 -3.25
C ALA A 161 10.23 19.65 -2.06
N VAL A 162 8.93 19.38 -1.94
CA VAL A 162 8.10 20.00 -0.89
C VAL A 162 8.57 19.63 0.54
N GLU A 163 9.27 18.52 0.69
CA GLU A 163 9.87 18.07 1.96
C GLU A 163 11.38 18.38 2.05
N ASP A 164 11.96 19.12 1.11
CA ASP A 164 13.38 19.52 1.20
C ASP A 164 13.59 20.68 2.17
N ALA A 165 13.83 20.34 3.43
CA ALA A 165 14.11 21.33 4.49
C ALA A 165 15.34 22.21 4.23
N SER A 166 16.21 21.86 3.26
CA SER A 166 17.37 22.69 2.92
C SER A 166 17.02 23.91 2.06
N GLY A 167 15.82 23.94 1.48
CA GLY A 167 15.39 25.00 0.55
C GLY A 167 16.19 25.05 -0.76
N LYS A 168 16.84 23.94 -1.14
CA LYS A 168 17.65 23.86 -2.38
C LYS A 168 16.87 23.26 -3.55
N ASP A 169 15.57 22.98 -3.36
CA ASP A 169 14.70 22.41 -4.39
C ASP A 169 15.28 21.15 -5.06
N ARG A 170 15.83 20.24 -4.23
CA ARG A 170 16.42 19.01 -4.73
C ARG A 170 15.36 18.14 -5.39
N SER A 171 15.62 17.72 -6.62
CA SER A 171 14.72 16.88 -7.42
C SER A 171 14.74 15.40 -7.01
N ASP A 172 15.32 15.05 -5.88
CA ASP A 172 15.32 13.70 -5.35
C ASP A 172 13.89 13.27 -5.00
N SER A 173 13.49 12.09 -5.45
CA SER A 173 12.15 11.53 -5.24
C SER A 173 11.79 11.39 -3.77
N THR A 174 12.78 11.27 -2.87
CA THR A 174 12.57 11.20 -1.42
C THR A 174 11.92 12.45 -0.85
N PHE A 175 12.17 13.62 -1.44
CA PHE A 175 11.63 14.92 -1.01
C PHE A 175 10.34 15.30 -1.74
N THR A 176 9.95 14.55 -2.76
CA THR A 176 8.70 14.77 -3.48
C THR A 176 7.53 14.18 -2.72
N ASN A 177 6.50 14.98 -2.47
CA ASN A 177 5.32 14.51 -1.77
C ASN A 177 4.05 15.28 -2.20
N ASN A 178 3.32 14.72 -3.16
CA ASN A 178 2.05 15.31 -3.60
C ASN A 178 1.03 15.45 -2.46
N TYR A 179 1.02 14.54 -1.48
CA TYR A 179 0.10 14.56 -0.35
C TYR A 179 0.23 15.83 0.52
N ALA A 180 1.42 16.44 0.52
CA ALA A 180 1.73 17.69 1.26
C ALA A 180 1.50 18.95 0.44
N THR A 181 1.04 18.87 -0.81
CA THR A 181 0.79 20.04 -1.66
C THR A 181 -0.50 20.76 -1.30
N TYR A 182 -0.59 22.02 -1.75
CA TYR A 182 -1.81 22.81 -1.62
C TYR A 182 -3.02 22.11 -2.27
N ALA A 183 -2.82 21.42 -3.39
CA ALA A 183 -3.88 20.70 -4.11
C ALA A 183 -4.47 19.58 -3.25
N ALA A 184 -3.61 18.68 -2.73
CA ALA A 184 -4.03 17.60 -1.88
C ALA A 184 -4.64 18.07 -0.55
N ILE A 185 -4.08 19.10 0.05
CA ILE A 185 -4.60 19.70 1.30
C ILE A 185 -5.99 20.31 1.04
N THR A 186 -6.16 21.05 -0.05
CA THR A 186 -7.46 21.63 -0.43
C THR A 186 -8.50 20.55 -0.68
N ALA A 187 -8.15 19.51 -1.44
CA ALA A 187 -9.07 18.40 -1.71
C ALA A 187 -9.53 17.70 -0.42
N ARG A 188 -8.61 17.40 0.50
CA ARG A 188 -8.96 16.83 1.80
C ARG A 188 -9.83 17.77 2.64
N HIS A 189 -9.54 19.07 2.65
CA HIS A 189 -10.33 20.06 3.39
C HIS A 189 -11.79 20.09 2.91
N PHE A 190 -12.02 19.98 1.62
CA PHE A 190 -13.37 19.99 1.04
C PHE A 190 -14.01 18.61 0.90
N ASP A 191 -13.39 17.57 1.44
CA ASP A 191 -13.80 16.17 1.27
C ASP A 191 -14.05 15.83 -0.21
N ALA A 192 -13.07 16.13 -1.06
CA ALA A 192 -13.12 15.91 -2.50
C ALA A 192 -12.16 14.79 -2.94
N GLU A 193 -12.52 14.09 -4.02
CA GLU A 193 -11.56 13.35 -4.84
C GLU A 193 -10.79 14.36 -5.73
N TYR A 194 -9.54 14.07 -6.11
CA TYR A 194 -8.73 14.95 -6.97
C TYR A 194 -7.76 14.18 -7.86
#